data_43dcf3ea222a2647b2c0ae40932b5bc5
#
_entry.id   43dcf3ea222a2647b2c0ae40932b5bc5
#
_cell.length_a   1.000
_cell.length_b   1.000
_cell.length_c   1.000
_cell.angle_alpha   90.00
_cell.angle_beta   90.00
_cell.angle_gamma   90.00
#
_symmetry.space_group_name_H-M   'P 1'
#
loop_
_entity.id
_entity.type
_entity.pdbx_description
1 polymer ?
#
loop_
_entity_poly.entity_id
_entity_poly.type
_entity_poly.pdbx_seq_one_letter_code
_entity_poly.pdbx_strand_id
1 'polypeptide(L)'
;DLAVLADGYPPELPGSLVDGHVAHLTAAASEAIGVVGPLVIPGRTACLSCVDMARADRDPAWPLILAQASGRVPQPAACAAVLAAAVAAQATAQALAFLDRAGPVAAVTNGTLELVLPDWQWRRHSWVPHPRCRCSRRPAS
;
A
#
# COMPACT_ATOMS: atom_id res chain seq x y z
N ASP A 1 -4.16 -15.04 8.20
CA ASP A 1 -3.04 -14.99 7.27
C ASP A 1 -2.90 -13.59 6.69
N LEU A 2 -1.68 -13.17 6.32
CA LEU A 2 -1.34 -11.88 5.74
C LEU A 2 -0.31 -12.07 4.63
N ALA A 3 -0.57 -11.54 3.45
CA ALA A 3 0.42 -11.42 2.40
C ALA A 3 1.15 -10.07 2.51
N VAL A 4 2.46 -10.05 2.38
CA VAL A 4 3.26 -8.82 2.31
C VAL A 4 3.78 -8.67 0.89
N LEU A 5 3.41 -7.58 0.24
CA LEU A 5 3.80 -7.25 -1.11
C LEU A 5 4.95 -6.25 -1.08
N ALA A 6 6.16 -6.75 -1.29
CA ALA A 6 7.34 -5.91 -1.53
C ALA A 6 7.43 -5.54 -3.02
N ASP A 7 8.36 -4.66 -3.37
CA ASP A 7 8.57 -4.20 -4.75
C ASP A 7 8.69 -5.37 -5.75
N GLY A 8 8.19 -5.15 -6.96
CA GLY A 8 8.34 -6.09 -8.08
C GLY A 8 7.26 -7.16 -8.19
N TYR A 9 6.16 -7.05 -7.47
CA TYR A 9 5.00 -7.94 -7.67
C TYR A 9 4.25 -7.61 -8.97
N PRO A 10 3.56 -8.61 -9.58
CA PRO A 10 2.74 -8.38 -10.77
C PRO A 10 1.61 -7.38 -10.47
N PRO A 11 1.32 -6.44 -11.39
CA PRO A 11 0.29 -5.39 -11.16
C PRO A 11 -1.11 -5.92 -10.85
N GLU A 12 -1.44 -7.11 -11.34
CA GLU A 12 -2.74 -7.77 -11.11
C GLU A 12 -2.87 -8.46 -9.74
N LEU A 13 -1.74 -8.71 -9.07
CA LEU A 13 -1.72 -9.47 -7.81
C LEU A 13 -2.57 -8.83 -6.70
N PRO A 14 -2.54 -7.51 -6.45
CA PRO A 14 -3.39 -6.92 -5.41
C PRO A 14 -4.88 -7.12 -5.67
N GLY A 15 -5.31 -7.04 -6.94
CA GLY A 15 -6.69 -7.32 -7.34
C GLY A 15 -7.08 -8.78 -7.07
N SER A 16 -6.21 -9.72 -7.41
CA SER A 16 -6.41 -11.15 -7.15
C SER A 16 -6.51 -11.46 -5.66
N LEU A 17 -5.72 -10.79 -4.82
CA LEU A 17 -5.79 -10.94 -3.36
C LEU A 17 -7.10 -10.39 -2.79
N VAL A 18 -7.60 -9.26 -3.32
CA VAL A 18 -8.92 -8.73 -2.95
C VAL A 18 -10.01 -9.72 -3.35
N ASP A 19 -9.94 -10.27 -4.56
CA ASP A 19 -10.93 -11.25 -5.05
C ASP A 19 -10.88 -12.56 -4.26
N GLY A 20 -9.70 -12.99 -3.84
CA GLY A 20 -9.47 -14.15 -2.98
C GLY A 20 -9.71 -13.91 -1.49
N HIS A 21 -10.16 -12.72 -1.08
CA HIS A 21 -10.36 -12.35 0.33
C HIS A 21 -9.09 -12.48 1.20
N VAL A 22 -7.92 -12.28 0.62
CA VAL A 22 -6.64 -12.35 1.33
C VAL A 22 -6.23 -10.95 1.80
N ALA A 23 -6.05 -10.78 3.12
CA ALA A 23 -5.49 -9.56 3.68
C ALA A 23 -4.04 -9.39 3.19
N HIS A 24 -3.68 -8.16 2.84
CA HIS A 24 -2.33 -7.88 2.36
C HIS A 24 -1.84 -6.48 2.72
N LEU A 25 -0.52 -6.37 2.87
CA LEU A 25 0.20 -5.14 3.20
C LEU A 25 1.22 -4.85 2.10
N THR A 26 1.27 -3.62 1.61
CA THR A 26 2.28 -3.20 0.66
C THR A 26 3.43 -2.46 1.35
N ALA A 27 4.63 -2.62 0.82
CA ALA A 27 5.82 -1.91 1.27
C ALA A 27 6.77 -1.68 0.09
N ALA A 28 7.25 -0.47 -0.06
CA ALA A 28 8.11 -0.07 -1.17
C ALA A 28 9.16 0.94 -0.72
N ALA A 29 10.36 0.85 -1.27
CA ALA A 29 11.41 1.84 -1.10
C ALA A 29 12.04 2.13 -2.46
N SER A 30 12.00 3.38 -2.89
CA SER A 30 12.52 3.80 -4.18
C SER A 30 13.18 5.17 -4.06
N GLU A 31 14.41 5.28 -4.53
CA GLU A 31 15.19 6.52 -4.46
C GLU A 31 15.26 7.08 -3.03
N ALA A 32 14.52 8.15 -2.76
CA ALA A 32 14.48 8.85 -1.48
C ALA A 32 13.15 8.70 -0.73
N ILE A 33 12.25 7.82 -1.20
CA ILE A 33 10.90 7.68 -0.65
C ILE A 33 10.65 6.23 -0.25
N GLY A 34 10.25 6.02 1.00
CA GLY A 34 9.73 4.76 1.50
C GLY A 34 8.25 4.86 1.81
N VAL A 35 7.48 3.82 1.48
CA VAL A 35 6.04 3.76 1.73
C VAL A 35 5.67 2.42 2.34
N VAL A 36 4.91 2.44 3.42
CA VAL A 36 4.31 1.26 4.04
C VAL A 36 2.80 1.40 4.07
N GLY A 37 2.09 0.40 3.60
CA GLY A 37 0.64 0.41 3.48
C GLY A 37 0.15 0.76 2.07
N PRO A 38 -1.16 0.70 1.87
CA PRO A 38 -2.15 0.39 2.89
C PRO A 38 -2.15 -1.08 3.32
N LEU A 39 -2.63 -1.35 4.53
CA LEU A 39 -3.08 -2.68 4.92
C LEU A 39 -4.49 -2.87 4.38
N VAL A 40 -4.61 -3.75 3.42
CA VAL A 40 -5.89 -4.06 2.76
C VAL A 40 -6.53 -5.26 3.43
N ILE A 41 -7.71 -5.05 3.99
CA ILE A 41 -8.61 -6.10 4.47
C ILE A 41 -9.80 -6.09 3.52
N PRO A 42 -9.90 -7.08 2.59
CA PRO A 42 -10.92 -7.07 1.55
C PRO A 42 -12.34 -6.90 2.11
N GLY A 43 -13.10 -5.98 1.52
CA GLY A 43 -14.46 -5.65 1.96
C GLY A 43 -14.55 -4.75 3.20
N ARG A 44 -13.44 -4.39 3.83
CA ARG A 44 -13.43 -3.59 5.08
C ARG A 44 -12.61 -2.30 4.98
N THR A 45 -11.53 -2.30 4.22
CA THR A 45 -10.62 -1.14 4.12
C THR A 45 -10.44 -0.71 2.67
N ALA A 46 -9.89 0.50 2.47
CA ALA A 46 -9.49 0.96 1.14
C ALA A 46 -8.43 0.01 0.55
N CYS A 47 -8.63 -0.41 -0.68
CA CYS A 47 -7.66 -1.18 -1.45
C CYS A 47 -6.74 -0.27 -2.29
N LEU A 48 -5.73 -0.83 -2.94
CA LEU A 48 -4.82 -0.04 -3.78
C LEU A 48 -5.55 0.72 -4.89
N SER A 49 -6.57 0.12 -5.52
CA SER A 49 -7.39 0.82 -6.51
C SER A 49 -8.14 2.01 -5.92
N CYS A 50 -8.58 1.95 -4.66
CA CYS A 50 -9.18 3.09 -3.97
C CYS A 50 -8.18 4.24 -3.83
N VAL A 51 -6.94 3.93 -3.46
CA VAL A 51 -5.86 4.92 -3.34
C VAL A 51 -5.57 5.57 -4.69
N ASP A 52 -5.46 4.78 -5.75
CA ASP A 52 -5.21 5.29 -7.10
C ASP A 52 -6.36 6.15 -7.62
N MET A 53 -7.61 5.75 -7.39
CA MET A 53 -8.78 6.57 -7.73
C MET A 53 -8.81 7.88 -6.95
N ALA A 54 -8.48 7.87 -5.66
CA ALA A 54 -8.41 9.08 -4.85
C ALA A 54 -7.28 10.02 -5.32
N ARG A 55 -6.16 9.47 -5.77
CA ARG A 55 -5.07 10.25 -6.38
C ARG A 55 -5.48 10.82 -7.74
N ALA A 56 -6.16 10.04 -8.58
CA ALA A 56 -6.66 10.49 -9.88
C ALA A 56 -7.71 11.61 -9.74
N ASP A 57 -8.53 11.58 -8.70
CA ASP A 57 -9.49 12.65 -8.41
C ASP A 57 -8.80 13.98 -8.03
N ARG A 58 -7.58 13.90 -7.46
CA ARG A 58 -6.77 15.08 -7.10
C ARG A 58 -5.86 15.55 -8.22
N ASP A 59 -5.35 14.61 -9.01
CA ASP A 59 -4.41 14.84 -10.11
C ASP A 59 -4.85 14.07 -11.36
N PRO A 60 -5.41 14.76 -12.36
CA PRO A 60 -5.85 14.15 -13.63
C PRO A 60 -4.74 13.43 -14.40
N ALA A 61 -3.46 13.75 -14.14
CA ALA A 61 -2.32 13.08 -14.76
C ALA A 61 -2.00 11.71 -14.13
N TRP A 62 -2.55 11.40 -12.94
CA TRP A 62 -2.23 10.18 -12.22
C TRP A 62 -2.47 8.89 -13.03
N PRO A 63 -3.58 8.72 -13.78
CA PRO A 63 -3.78 7.52 -14.61
C PRO A 63 -2.70 7.32 -15.66
N LEU A 64 -2.18 8.41 -16.23
CA LEU A 64 -1.09 8.35 -17.20
C LEU A 64 0.22 7.92 -16.54
N ILE A 65 0.52 8.44 -15.35
CA ILE A 65 1.69 8.06 -14.56
C ILE A 65 1.64 6.57 -14.23
N LEU A 66 0.49 6.06 -13.78
CA LEU A 66 0.30 4.63 -13.51
C LEU A 66 0.50 3.77 -14.75
N ALA A 67 -0.05 4.16 -15.90
CA ALA A 67 0.10 3.43 -17.14
C ALA A 67 1.57 3.34 -17.58
N GLN A 68 2.33 4.43 -17.42
CA GLN A 68 3.75 4.47 -17.74
C GLN A 68 4.57 3.59 -16.76
N ALA A 69 4.22 3.59 -15.49
CA ALA A 69 4.88 2.74 -14.49
C ALA A 69 4.60 1.25 -14.71
N SER A 70 3.36 0.90 -15.06
CA SER A 70 2.94 -0.49 -15.31
C SER A 70 3.54 -1.10 -16.58
N GLY A 71 3.92 -0.27 -17.56
CA GLY A 71 4.56 -0.72 -18.80
C GLY A 71 6.05 -1.04 -18.66
N ARG A 72 6.65 -0.81 -17.51
CA ARG A 72 8.06 -1.11 -17.26
C ARG A 72 8.22 -2.52 -16.71
N VAL A 73 9.29 -3.22 -17.16
CA VAL A 73 9.69 -4.47 -16.54
C VAL A 73 10.00 -4.19 -15.07
N PRO A 74 9.43 -4.94 -14.11
CA PRO A 74 9.75 -4.77 -12.70
C PRO A 74 11.26 -4.91 -12.48
N GLN A 75 11.91 -3.83 -12.10
CA GLN A 75 13.31 -3.85 -11.68
C GLN A 75 13.37 -3.40 -10.23
N PRO A 76 14.30 -3.95 -9.43
CA PRO A 76 14.54 -3.44 -8.10
C PRO A 76 14.84 -1.94 -8.17
N ALA A 77 14.04 -1.14 -7.48
CA ALA A 77 14.31 0.29 -7.42
C ALA A 77 15.60 0.54 -6.61
N ALA A 78 16.48 1.36 -7.15
CA ALA A 78 17.65 1.79 -6.39
C ALA A 78 17.20 2.66 -5.21
N CYS A 79 17.65 2.33 -4.02
CA CYS A 79 17.44 3.14 -2.82
C CYS A 79 18.59 2.95 -1.83
N ALA A 80 18.70 3.86 -0.87
CA ALA A 80 19.64 3.69 0.22
C ALA A 80 19.28 2.47 1.08
N ALA A 81 20.26 1.64 1.42
CA ALA A 81 20.05 0.45 2.25
C ALA A 81 19.38 0.77 3.60
N VAL A 82 19.69 1.92 4.18
CA VAL A 82 19.07 2.40 5.43
C VAL A 82 17.60 2.71 5.24
N LEU A 83 17.20 3.27 4.09
CA LEU A 83 15.80 3.51 3.77
C LEU A 83 15.04 2.18 3.62
N ALA A 84 15.60 1.22 2.91
CA ALA A 84 15.02 -0.11 2.76
C ALA A 84 14.86 -0.82 4.11
N ALA A 85 15.87 -0.73 4.99
CA ALA A 85 15.80 -1.27 6.34
C ALA A 85 14.71 -0.62 7.20
N ALA A 86 14.58 0.71 7.13
CA ALA A 86 13.53 1.44 7.85
C ALA A 86 12.13 1.04 7.38
N VAL A 87 11.92 0.90 6.07
CA VAL A 87 10.67 0.44 5.48
C VAL A 87 10.35 -0.99 5.91
N ALA A 88 11.33 -1.90 5.85
CA ALA A 88 11.15 -3.29 6.26
C ALA A 88 10.77 -3.41 7.75
N ALA A 89 11.44 -2.67 8.61
CA ALA A 89 11.15 -2.63 10.05
C ALA A 89 9.73 -2.10 10.32
N GLN A 90 9.35 -1.01 9.66
CA GLN A 90 8.02 -0.43 9.80
C GLN A 90 6.93 -1.37 9.26
N ALA A 91 7.15 -1.99 8.09
CA ALA A 91 6.22 -2.97 7.54
C ALA A 91 6.03 -4.17 8.46
N THR A 92 7.11 -4.68 9.04
CA THR A 92 7.06 -5.77 10.02
C THR A 92 6.24 -5.38 11.25
N ALA A 93 6.46 -4.17 11.80
CA ALA A 93 5.69 -3.69 12.95
C ALA A 93 4.19 -3.63 12.64
N GLN A 94 3.80 -3.14 11.46
CA GLN A 94 2.40 -3.06 11.04
C GLN A 94 1.79 -4.46 10.80
N ALA A 95 2.56 -5.38 10.22
CA ALA A 95 2.14 -6.76 10.02
C ALA A 95 1.88 -7.48 11.36
N LEU A 96 2.78 -7.32 12.32
CA LEU A 96 2.63 -7.90 13.65
C LEU A 96 1.43 -7.29 14.40
N ALA A 97 1.24 -5.97 14.33
CA ALA A 97 0.07 -5.32 14.92
C ALA A 97 -1.26 -5.88 14.37
N PHE A 98 -1.29 -6.24 13.09
CA PHE A 98 -2.45 -6.90 12.49
C PHE A 98 -2.61 -8.36 12.95
N LEU A 99 -1.52 -9.12 12.97
CA LEU A 99 -1.55 -10.56 13.26
C LEU A 99 -1.82 -10.85 14.73
N ASP A 100 -1.21 -10.09 15.63
CA ASP A 100 -1.31 -10.33 17.08
C ASP A 100 -2.67 -9.95 17.65
N ARG A 101 -3.41 -9.07 16.99
CA ARG A 101 -4.76 -8.61 17.40
C ARG A 101 -4.87 -8.11 18.84
N ALA A 102 -3.74 -7.95 19.52
CA ALA A 102 -3.66 -7.67 20.96
C ALA A 102 -3.25 -6.21 21.25
N GLY A 103 -3.28 -5.34 20.26
CA GLY A 103 -2.81 -3.97 20.37
C GLY A 103 -3.67 -2.98 19.59
N PRO A 104 -3.23 -1.72 19.51
CA PRO A 104 -3.90 -0.73 18.70
C PRO A 104 -3.96 -1.19 17.24
N VAL A 105 -5.02 -0.80 16.54
CA VAL A 105 -5.19 -1.08 15.10
C VAL A 105 -3.95 -0.59 14.35
N ALA A 106 -3.46 -1.40 13.43
CA ALA A 106 -2.29 -1.04 12.61
C ALA A 106 -2.48 0.36 11.98
N ALA A 107 -1.46 1.21 12.11
CA ALA A 107 -1.53 2.61 11.67
C ALA A 107 -1.79 2.74 10.16
N VAL A 108 -1.49 1.70 9.40
CA VAL A 108 -1.73 1.63 7.95
C VAL A 108 -3.10 1.04 7.57
N THR A 109 -3.96 0.79 8.54
CA THR A 109 -5.38 0.49 8.28
C THR A 109 -6.06 1.75 7.75
N ASN A 110 -6.57 1.71 6.53
CA ASN A 110 -7.05 2.91 5.83
C ASN A 110 -6.02 4.06 5.81
N GLY A 111 -4.76 3.72 5.65
CA GLY A 111 -3.69 4.71 5.62
C GLY A 111 -2.40 4.17 5.04
N THR A 112 -1.51 5.07 4.70
CA THR A 112 -0.12 4.80 4.32
C THR A 112 0.81 5.61 5.20
N LEU A 113 1.98 5.04 5.51
CA LEU A 113 3.09 5.73 6.14
C LEU A 113 4.15 6.00 5.08
N GLU A 114 4.57 7.24 4.96
CA GLU A 114 5.56 7.69 4.00
C GLU A 114 6.76 8.29 4.71
N LEU A 115 7.96 7.88 4.31
CA LEU A 115 9.24 8.37 4.80
C LEU A 115 9.99 9.00 3.62
N VAL A 116 10.24 10.30 3.70
CA VAL A 116 10.94 11.04 2.64
C VAL A 116 12.30 11.52 3.15
N LEU A 117 13.38 11.19 2.43
CA LEU A 117 14.70 11.70 2.73
C LEU A 117 14.86 13.16 2.23
N PRO A 118 15.63 14.00 2.91
CA PRO A 118 16.51 13.71 4.05
C PRO A 118 15.89 13.93 5.43
N ASP A 119 14.59 14.22 5.56
CA ASP A 119 14.01 14.60 6.85
C ASP A 119 13.77 13.42 7.80
N TRP A 120 13.75 12.18 7.30
CA TRP A 120 13.59 10.95 8.08
C TRP A 120 12.34 10.91 8.98
N GLN A 121 11.27 11.63 8.61
CA GLN A 121 10.02 11.64 9.37
C GLN A 121 8.95 10.82 8.67
N TRP A 122 8.31 9.94 9.42
CA TRP A 122 7.14 9.22 8.96
C TRP A 122 5.92 10.14 8.97
N ARG A 123 5.24 10.21 7.82
CA ARG A 123 3.98 10.94 7.65
C ARG A 123 2.88 9.98 7.27
N ARG A 124 1.73 10.12 7.92
CA ARG A 124 0.57 9.29 7.63
C ARG A 124 -0.38 10.00 6.68
N HIS A 125 -0.79 9.30 5.62
CA HIS A 125 -1.88 9.70 4.74
C HIS A 125 -3.07 8.79 4.99
N SER A 126 -4.27 9.36 5.14
CA SER A 126 -5.51 8.62 5.33
C SER A 126 -6.19 8.36 4.00
N TRP A 127 -6.77 7.18 3.86
CA TRP A 127 -7.54 6.75 2.71
C TRP A 127 -8.89 6.23 3.16
N VAL A 128 -9.90 6.35 2.30
CA VAL A 128 -11.22 5.77 2.50
C VAL A 128 -11.58 4.87 1.31
N PRO A 129 -12.43 3.85 1.48
CA PRO A 129 -12.95 3.10 0.35
C PRO A 129 -13.59 4.05 -0.66
N HIS A 130 -13.11 3.99 -1.91
CA HIS A 130 -13.57 4.90 -2.95
C HIS A 130 -14.95 4.44 -3.47
N PRO A 131 -15.95 5.34 -3.59
CA PRO A 131 -17.32 4.95 -3.94
C PRO A 131 -17.45 4.29 -5.33
N ARG A 132 -16.57 4.62 -6.25
CA ARG A 132 -16.51 4.02 -7.60
C ARG A 132 -15.68 2.74 -7.67
N CYS A 133 -14.98 2.36 -6.57
CA CYS A 133 -14.14 1.17 -6.58
C CYS A 133 -14.99 -0.10 -6.49
N ARG A 134 -14.57 -1.14 -7.23
CA ARG A 134 -15.23 -2.46 -7.17
C ARG A 134 -15.23 -3.05 -5.77
N CYS A 135 -14.20 -2.80 -4.97
CA CYS A 135 -14.12 -3.30 -3.60
C CYS A 135 -15.22 -2.74 -2.69
N SER A 136 -15.71 -1.52 -2.95
CA SER A 136 -16.79 -0.89 -2.17
C SER A 136 -18.18 -1.43 -2.52
N ARG A 137 -18.31 -2.13 -3.63
CA ARG A 137 -19.58 -2.71 -4.11
C ARG A 137 -19.78 -4.14 -3.64
N ARG A 138 -18.81 -4.73 -2.97
CA ARG A 138 -18.89 -6.08 -2.42
C ARG A 138 -19.36 -6.00 -0.96
N PRO A 139 -20.46 -6.70 -0.59
CA PRO A 139 -20.81 -6.78 0.82
C PRO A 139 -19.70 -7.45 1.60
N ALA A 140 -19.45 -6.94 2.79
CA ALA A 140 -18.57 -7.61 3.74
C ALA A 140 -19.19 -8.98 4.07
N SER A 141 -18.50 -10.02 3.69
CA SER A 141 -18.87 -11.39 4.05
C SER A 141 -18.46 -11.71 5.48
#